data_b101c59135845ef67fa38a72b775abd8
#
_entry.id   b101c59135845ef67fa38a72b775abd8
#
_cell.length_a   1.000
_cell.length_b   1.000
_cell.length_c   1.000
_cell.angle_alpha   90.00
_cell.angle_beta   90.00
_cell.angle_gamma   90.00
#
_symmetry.space_group_name_H-M   'P 1'
#
loop_
_entity.id
_entity.type
_entity.pdbx_description
1 polymer ?
#
loop_
_entity_poly.entity_id
_entity_poly.type
_entity_poly.pdbx_seq_one_letter_code
_entity_poly.pdbx_strand_id
1 'polypeptide(L)'
;MASRFGLPIIVSTHPRTQARLAQLKLPTHALVRFQKPFGFFDYIALQKQARCVLSDSGTISEESSILNFPALNLREVHERPEGMEEAAVMMVGLNTERVLQALDILQDQARDQKRDLELVKDYAPLNVSEKVLRILLSYTDFVNRKVWKRV
;
A
#
# COMPACT_ATOMS: atom_id res chain seq x y z
N MET A 1 19.62 1.20 -1.53
CA MET A 1 18.87 0.01 -1.07
C MET A 1 19.50 -1.30 -1.55
N ALA A 2 19.46 -1.63 -2.82
CA ALA A 2 19.99 -2.90 -3.32
C ALA A 2 21.43 -3.20 -2.85
N SER A 3 22.35 -2.25 -3.00
CA SER A 3 23.75 -2.39 -2.54
C SER A 3 23.88 -2.50 -1.01
N ARG A 4 23.02 -1.84 -0.25
CA ARG A 4 23.08 -1.85 1.22
C ARG A 4 22.61 -3.16 1.81
N PHE A 5 21.53 -3.72 1.30
CA PHE A 5 20.90 -4.91 1.87
C PHE A 5 21.23 -6.21 1.12
N GLY A 6 21.88 -6.12 -0.04
CA GLY A 6 22.22 -7.30 -0.85
C GLY A 6 21.01 -8.10 -1.36
N LEU A 7 19.80 -7.51 -1.32
CA LEU A 7 18.57 -8.17 -1.68
C LEU A 7 18.03 -7.69 -3.05
N PRO A 8 17.33 -8.57 -3.80
CA PRO A 8 16.68 -8.16 -5.03
C PRO A 8 15.54 -7.17 -4.74
N ILE A 9 15.42 -6.16 -5.59
CA ILE A 9 14.30 -5.22 -5.60
C ILE A 9 13.44 -5.56 -6.81
N ILE A 10 12.24 -6.07 -6.54
CA ILE A 10 11.26 -6.41 -7.58
C ILE A 10 10.35 -5.20 -7.76
N VAL A 11 10.30 -4.66 -8.97
CA VAL A 11 9.47 -3.50 -9.32
C VAL A 11 8.36 -3.95 -10.25
N SER A 12 7.13 -3.96 -9.74
CA SER A 12 5.93 -4.13 -10.57
C SER A 12 5.74 -2.86 -11.40
N THR A 13 5.92 -2.97 -12.71
CA THR A 13 6.09 -1.79 -13.56
C THR A 13 4.88 -1.60 -14.46
N HIS A 14 4.14 -0.51 -14.24
CA HIS A 14 3.07 -0.13 -15.16
C HIS A 14 3.62 0.15 -16.58
N PRO A 15 2.89 -0.17 -17.66
CA PRO A 15 3.37 0.06 -19.03
C PRO A 15 3.88 1.47 -19.32
N ARG A 16 3.23 2.49 -18.77
CA ARG A 16 3.69 3.90 -18.91
C ARG A 16 5.06 4.12 -18.26
N THR A 17 5.30 3.55 -17.09
CA THR A 17 6.59 3.64 -16.39
C THR A 17 7.67 2.89 -17.17
N GLN A 18 7.34 1.73 -17.71
CA GLN A 18 8.26 0.95 -18.54
C GLN A 18 8.71 1.72 -19.77
N ALA A 19 7.76 2.37 -20.49
CA ALA A 19 8.08 3.22 -21.64
C ALA A 19 9.01 4.39 -21.27
N ARG A 20 8.78 5.04 -20.13
CA ARG A 20 9.64 6.11 -19.62
C ARG A 20 11.05 5.62 -19.26
N LEU A 21 11.15 4.50 -18.57
CA LEU A 21 12.44 3.89 -18.21
C LEU A 21 13.29 3.57 -19.46
N ALA A 22 12.66 3.05 -20.51
CA ALA A 22 13.32 2.77 -21.79
C ALA A 22 13.88 4.04 -22.44
N GLN A 23 13.19 5.17 -22.31
CA GLN A 23 13.65 6.46 -22.84
C GLN A 23 14.82 7.05 -22.03
N LEU A 24 14.79 6.90 -20.71
CA LEU A 24 15.77 7.49 -19.82
C LEU A 24 17.15 6.82 -19.86
N LYS A 25 17.24 5.58 -20.34
CA LYS A 25 18.49 4.79 -20.46
C LYS A 25 19.35 4.82 -19.17
N LEU A 26 18.69 4.85 -18.01
CA LEU A 26 19.39 4.92 -16.73
C LEU A 26 20.10 3.61 -16.43
N PRO A 27 21.32 3.66 -15.88
CA PRO A 27 22.01 2.46 -15.42
C PRO A 27 21.20 1.85 -14.27
N THR A 28 20.86 0.57 -14.40
CA THR A 28 20.14 -0.18 -13.37
C THR A 28 21.09 -1.09 -12.61
N HIS A 29 20.91 -1.15 -11.30
CA HIS A 29 21.68 -2.09 -10.46
C HIS A 29 21.23 -3.53 -10.77
N ALA A 30 22.15 -4.49 -10.80
CA ALA A 30 21.88 -5.89 -11.15
C ALA A 30 20.80 -6.56 -10.30
N LEU A 31 20.62 -6.12 -9.06
CA LEU A 31 19.57 -6.61 -8.16
C LEU A 31 18.21 -5.93 -8.36
N VAL A 32 18.08 -4.90 -9.21
CA VAL A 32 16.79 -4.25 -9.50
C VAL A 32 16.17 -4.94 -10.73
N ARG A 33 15.00 -5.52 -10.54
CA ARG A 33 14.30 -6.30 -11.54
C ARG A 33 12.95 -5.66 -11.86
N PHE A 34 12.84 -5.02 -13.01
CA PHE A 34 11.58 -4.50 -13.52
C PHE A 34 10.77 -5.63 -14.14
N GLN A 35 9.55 -5.84 -13.66
CA GLN A 35 8.64 -6.89 -14.09
C GLN A 35 7.34 -6.28 -14.63
N LYS A 36 6.65 -7.00 -15.50
CA LYS A 36 5.27 -6.69 -15.86
C LYS A 36 4.39 -6.75 -14.60
N PRO A 37 3.23 -6.06 -14.56
CA PRO A 37 2.30 -6.18 -13.44
C PRO A 37 1.97 -7.65 -13.14
N PHE A 38 2.01 -7.99 -11.87
CA PHE A 38 1.68 -9.33 -11.39
C PHE A 38 0.16 -9.54 -11.32
N GLY A 39 -0.28 -10.78 -11.39
CA GLY A 39 -1.63 -11.15 -10.97
C GLY A 39 -1.84 -10.92 -9.46
N PHE A 40 -3.09 -10.79 -9.05
CA PHE A 40 -3.44 -10.46 -7.65
C PHE A 40 -2.79 -11.40 -6.63
N PHE A 41 -2.91 -12.69 -6.81
CA PHE A 41 -2.37 -13.69 -5.87
C PHE A 41 -0.84 -13.68 -5.81
N ASP A 42 -0.18 -13.55 -6.96
CA ASP A 42 1.27 -13.48 -7.02
C ASP A 42 1.79 -12.21 -6.34
N TYR A 43 1.07 -11.09 -6.53
CA TYR A 43 1.42 -9.82 -5.91
C TYR A 43 1.30 -9.89 -4.38
N ILE A 44 0.21 -10.44 -3.86
CA ILE A 44 0.02 -10.65 -2.42
C ILE A 44 1.10 -11.58 -1.84
N ALA A 45 1.44 -12.66 -2.55
CA ALA A 45 2.49 -13.57 -2.10
C ALA A 45 3.85 -12.87 -2.03
N LEU A 46 4.18 -12.02 -3.02
CA LEU A 46 5.40 -11.22 -3.01
C LEU A 46 5.41 -10.20 -1.87
N GLN A 47 4.30 -9.50 -1.62
CA GLN A 47 4.19 -8.54 -0.52
C GLN A 47 4.44 -9.21 0.84
N LYS A 48 3.81 -10.35 1.09
CA LYS A 48 3.97 -11.09 2.35
C LYS A 48 5.39 -11.60 2.58
N GLN A 49 6.11 -11.95 1.52
CA GLN A 49 7.48 -12.47 1.60
C GLN A 49 8.55 -11.38 1.49
N ALA A 50 8.19 -10.17 1.04
CA ALA A 50 9.13 -9.08 0.91
C ALA A 50 9.66 -8.63 2.27
N ARG A 51 10.94 -8.27 2.35
CA ARG A 51 11.50 -7.61 3.55
C ARG A 51 10.71 -6.36 3.92
N CYS A 52 10.36 -5.57 2.93
CA CYS A 52 9.49 -4.41 3.03
C CYS A 52 8.89 -4.11 1.66
N VAL A 53 7.66 -3.64 1.64
CA VAL A 53 6.99 -3.16 0.43
C VAL A 53 7.08 -1.64 0.38
N LEU A 54 7.51 -1.09 -0.76
CA LEU A 54 7.53 0.35 -1.03
C LEU A 54 6.47 0.65 -2.08
N SER A 55 5.52 1.52 -1.78
CA SER A 55 4.41 1.82 -2.67
C SER A 55 3.96 3.28 -2.58
N ASP A 56 3.48 3.81 -3.70
CA ASP A 56 2.78 5.09 -3.77
C ASP A 56 1.25 4.91 -3.86
N SER A 57 0.76 3.67 -3.78
CA SER A 57 -0.68 3.36 -3.77
C SER A 57 -1.30 3.70 -2.41
N GLY A 58 -2.54 4.24 -2.42
CA GLY A 58 -3.33 4.44 -1.20
C GLY A 58 -3.68 3.12 -0.50
N THR A 59 -3.88 2.04 -1.26
CA THR A 59 -4.26 0.72 -0.72
C THR A 59 -3.16 0.03 0.09
N ILE A 60 -1.92 0.52 0.03
CA ILE A 60 -0.83 -0.08 0.81
C ILE A 60 -1.08 -0.05 2.32
N SER A 61 -1.80 0.95 2.82
CA SER A 61 -2.17 1.03 4.24
C SER A 61 -3.13 -0.09 4.63
N GLU A 62 -4.14 -0.35 3.79
CA GLU A 62 -5.10 -1.44 3.98
C GLU A 62 -4.41 -2.80 3.87
N GLU A 63 -3.64 -3.02 2.80
CA GLU A 63 -2.94 -4.27 2.52
C GLU A 63 -1.94 -4.62 3.63
N SER A 64 -1.10 -3.67 4.03
CA SER A 64 -0.12 -3.87 5.10
C SER A 64 -0.78 -4.13 6.45
N SER A 65 -1.81 -3.37 6.81
CA SER A 65 -2.53 -3.56 8.06
C SER A 65 -3.26 -4.90 8.13
N ILE A 66 -3.97 -5.28 7.08
CA ILE A 66 -4.74 -6.55 7.04
C ILE A 66 -3.81 -7.76 7.01
N LEU A 67 -2.81 -7.74 6.13
CA LEU A 67 -1.94 -8.89 5.87
C LEU A 67 -0.69 -8.93 6.77
N ASN A 68 -0.48 -7.89 7.56
CA ASN A 68 0.60 -7.77 8.54
C ASN A 68 2.01 -7.97 7.94
N PHE A 69 2.37 -7.12 6.99
CA PHE A 69 3.71 -7.05 6.44
C PHE A 69 4.27 -5.61 6.50
N PRO A 70 5.60 -5.43 6.64
CA PRO A 70 6.21 -4.10 6.67
C PRO A 70 6.04 -3.36 5.35
N ALA A 71 5.61 -2.10 5.42
CA ALA A 71 5.44 -1.27 4.24
C ALA A 71 5.83 0.20 4.47
N LEU A 72 6.27 0.85 3.40
CA LEU A 72 6.56 2.28 3.34
C LEU A 72 5.71 2.92 2.25
N ASN A 73 5.12 4.06 2.56
CA ASN A 73 4.42 4.88 1.59
C ASN A 73 5.37 5.97 1.06
N LEU A 74 5.58 5.98 -0.26
CA LEU A 74 6.46 6.92 -0.96
C LEU A 74 5.79 8.25 -1.31
N ARG A 75 4.64 8.55 -0.71
CA ARG A 75 3.90 9.81 -0.90
C ARG A 75 4.33 10.87 0.11
N GLU A 76 4.02 12.10 -0.22
CA GLU A 76 4.18 13.26 0.67
C GLU A 76 2.84 13.68 1.30
N VAL A 77 1.72 13.10 0.83
CA VAL A 77 0.36 13.36 1.34
C VAL A 77 -0.33 12.03 1.62
N HIS A 78 -0.96 11.94 2.77
CA HIS A 78 -1.66 10.74 3.20
C HIS A 78 -3.13 10.77 2.77
N GLU A 79 -3.58 9.69 2.13
CA GLU A 79 -4.99 9.51 1.73
C GLU A 79 -5.79 8.63 2.71
N ARG A 80 -5.11 8.04 3.69
CA ARG A 80 -5.67 7.08 4.67
C ARG A 80 -5.23 7.46 6.08
N PRO A 81 -5.81 8.53 6.66
CA PRO A 81 -5.41 9.02 7.97
C PRO A 81 -5.57 7.96 9.07
N GLU A 82 -6.59 7.10 8.96
CA GLU A 82 -6.83 5.99 9.87
C GLU A 82 -5.64 5.00 9.93
N GLY A 83 -4.94 4.80 8.82
CA GLY A 83 -3.74 3.97 8.76
C GLY A 83 -2.53 4.62 9.43
N MET A 84 -2.51 5.96 9.54
CA MET A 84 -1.46 6.68 10.26
C MET A 84 -1.63 6.60 11.77
N GLU A 85 -2.86 6.65 12.27
CA GLU A 85 -3.15 6.61 13.70
C GLU A 85 -2.66 5.33 14.35
N GLU A 86 -2.77 4.20 13.63
CA GLU A 86 -2.23 2.90 14.06
C GLU A 86 -0.79 2.64 13.59
N ALA A 87 -0.16 3.62 12.93
CA ALA A 87 1.21 3.51 12.39
C ALA A 87 1.44 2.29 11.47
N ALA A 88 0.37 1.77 10.85
CA ALA A 88 0.43 0.56 10.01
C ALA A 88 1.42 0.69 8.84
N VAL A 89 1.62 1.91 8.34
CA VAL A 89 2.54 2.25 7.26
C VAL A 89 3.25 3.57 7.56
N MET A 90 4.56 3.61 7.39
CA MET A 90 5.33 4.85 7.52
C MET A 90 5.32 5.62 6.19
N MET A 91 4.89 6.89 6.21
CA MET A 91 5.01 7.79 5.06
C MET A 91 6.40 8.44 5.06
N VAL A 92 7.18 8.18 4.02
CA VAL A 92 8.59 8.60 3.94
C VAL A 92 8.91 9.49 2.74
N GLY A 93 7.95 9.67 1.82
CA GLY A 93 8.18 10.41 0.58
C GLY A 93 9.28 9.77 -0.28
N LEU A 94 9.95 10.60 -1.08
CA LEU A 94 11.03 10.17 -1.98
C LEU A 94 12.44 10.47 -1.41
N ASN A 95 12.55 10.88 -0.16
CA ASN A 95 13.83 11.14 0.47
C ASN A 95 14.56 9.82 0.77
N THR A 96 15.66 9.57 0.07
CA THR A 96 16.42 8.31 0.17
C THR A 96 16.93 8.02 1.59
N GLU A 97 17.38 9.03 2.32
CA GLU A 97 17.87 8.86 3.69
C GLU A 97 16.72 8.45 4.61
N ARG A 98 15.55 9.10 4.50
CA ARG A 98 14.37 8.75 5.27
C ARG A 98 13.87 7.34 4.98
N VAL A 99 13.88 6.93 3.71
CA VAL A 99 13.54 5.55 3.30
C VAL A 99 14.50 4.55 3.95
N LEU A 100 15.81 4.82 3.97
CA LEU A 100 16.78 3.92 4.58
C LEU A 100 16.63 3.83 6.10
N GLN A 101 16.39 4.95 6.78
CA GLN A 101 16.11 4.96 8.22
C GLN A 101 14.85 4.16 8.56
N ALA A 102 13.79 4.34 7.78
CA ALA A 102 12.54 3.60 7.97
C ALA A 102 12.71 2.08 7.73
N LEU A 103 13.50 1.69 6.72
CA LEU A 103 13.82 0.29 6.48
C LEU A 103 14.59 -0.36 7.64
N ASP A 104 15.44 0.39 8.34
CA ASP A 104 16.15 -0.10 9.51
C ASP A 104 15.19 -0.33 10.69
N ILE A 105 14.20 0.56 10.88
CA ILE A 105 13.18 0.42 11.92
C ILE A 105 12.29 -0.80 11.66
N LEU A 106 11.91 -1.02 10.40
CA LEU A 106 10.97 -2.08 10.03
C LEU A 106 11.60 -3.48 9.93
N GLN A 107 12.93 -3.62 10.09
CA GLN A 107 13.58 -4.91 9.88
C GLN A 107 13.13 -5.99 10.86
N ASP A 108 12.81 -5.60 12.10
CA ASP A 108 12.43 -6.50 13.19
C ASP A 108 10.91 -6.53 13.42
N GLN A 109 10.12 -5.86 12.57
CA GLN A 109 8.67 -5.86 12.67
C GLN A 109 8.10 -7.28 12.53
N ALA A 110 7.28 -7.68 13.48
CA ALA A 110 6.58 -8.97 13.45
C ALA A 110 5.63 -9.07 12.25
N ARG A 111 5.40 -10.30 11.79
CA ARG A 111 4.66 -10.59 10.55
C ARG A 111 3.63 -11.70 10.75
N ASP A 112 2.73 -11.83 9.79
CA ASP A 112 1.70 -12.87 9.74
C ASP A 112 0.84 -12.93 11.02
N GLN A 113 0.94 -13.98 11.79
CA GLN A 113 0.14 -14.22 12.99
C GLN A 113 0.57 -13.34 14.19
N LYS A 114 1.85 -13.01 14.28
CA LYS A 114 2.38 -12.16 15.35
C LYS A 114 2.30 -10.72 14.89
N ARG A 115 1.71 -9.85 15.70
CA ARG A 115 1.56 -8.42 15.40
C ARG A 115 2.24 -7.59 16.47
N ASP A 116 2.98 -6.58 16.05
CA ASP A 116 3.48 -5.50 16.91
C ASP A 116 2.52 -4.32 16.92
N LEU A 117 1.74 -4.15 15.85
CA LEU A 117 0.74 -3.11 15.66
C LEU A 117 -0.64 -3.73 15.50
N GLU A 118 -1.66 -3.08 16.03
CA GLU A 118 -3.03 -3.55 15.88
C GLU A 118 -3.53 -3.41 14.44
N LEU A 119 -4.54 -4.20 14.10
CA LEU A 119 -5.27 -4.02 12.85
C LEU A 119 -6.05 -2.71 12.91
N VAL A 120 -5.88 -1.86 11.91
CA VAL A 120 -6.68 -0.64 11.77
C VAL A 120 -8.16 -0.98 11.83
N LYS A 121 -8.88 -0.37 12.77
CA LYS A 121 -10.28 -0.72 13.07
C LYS A 121 -11.20 -0.56 11.87
N ASP A 122 -10.95 0.45 11.03
CA ASP A 122 -11.74 0.70 9.83
C ASP A 122 -11.58 -0.39 8.76
N TYR A 123 -10.49 -1.16 8.81
CA TYR A 123 -10.23 -2.26 7.87
C TYR A 123 -10.68 -3.64 8.40
N ALA A 124 -11.06 -3.72 9.68
CA ALA A 124 -11.47 -4.96 10.31
C ALA A 124 -12.85 -5.52 9.87
N PRO A 125 -13.86 -4.68 9.50
CA PRO A 125 -15.18 -5.19 9.18
C PRO A 125 -15.23 -6.04 7.93
N LEU A 126 -15.79 -7.25 8.03
CA LEU A 126 -15.92 -8.21 6.91
C LEU A 126 -17.22 -8.06 6.10
N ASN A 127 -18.21 -7.33 6.62
CA ASN A 127 -19.54 -7.22 6.02
C ASN A 127 -19.77 -5.88 5.29
N VAL A 128 -18.76 -5.39 4.59
CA VAL A 128 -18.80 -4.06 3.93
C VAL A 128 -19.90 -3.97 2.88
N SER A 129 -20.09 -5.00 2.04
CA SER A 129 -21.12 -5.04 1.00
C SER A 129 -22.55 -4.91 1.59
N GLU A 130 -22.83 -5.58 2.70
CA GLU A 130 -24.11 -5.48 3.40
C GLU A 130 -24.33 -4.07 3.96
N LYS A 131 -23.31 -3.47 4.56
CA LYS A 131 -23.38 -2.08 5.03
C LYS A 131 -23.65 -1.11 3.89
N VAL A 132 -22.95 -1.24 2.78
CA VAL A 132 -23.16 -0.39 1.58
C VAL A 132 -24.57 -0.53 1.06
N LEU A 133 -25.10 -1.75 0.94
CA LEU A 133 -26.47 -1.99 0.51
C LEU A 133 -27.49 -1.29 1.43
N ARG A 134 -27.35 -1.44 2.74
CA ARG A 134 -28.23 -0.81 3.75
C ARG A 134 -28.16 0.71 3.69
N ILE A 135 -26.97 1.29 3.51
CA ILE A 135 -26.79 2.74 3.36
C ILE A 135 -27.49 3.23 2.09
N LEU A 136 -27.29 2.57 0.96
CA LEU A 136 -27.93 2.95 -0.30
C LEU A 136 -29.46 2.92 -0.18
N LEU A 137 -30.04 1.85 0.34
CA LEU A 137 -31.48 1.73 0.51
C LEU A 137 -32.03 2.76 1.50
N SER A 138 -31.29 3.10 2.55
CA SER A 138 -31.74 4.08 3.55
C SER A 138 -31.72 5.52 3.04
N TYR A 139 -30.75 5.87 2.21
CA TYR A 139 -30.50 7.25 1.83
C TYR A 139 -30.99 7.64 0.44
N THR A 140 -31.28 6.69 -0.45
CA THR A 140 -31.66 6.99 -1.84
C THR A 140 -32.86 7.95 -1.90
N ASP A 141 -33.99 7.63 -1.23
CA ASP A 141 -35.17 8.46 -1.25
C ASP A 141 -34.97 9.77 -0.47
N PHE A 142 -34.20 9.73 0.62
CA PHE A 142 -33.86 10.93 1.35
C PHE A 142 -33.09 11.92 0.47
N VAL A 143 -32.03 11.45 -0.23
CA VAL A 143 -31.23 12.29 -1.12
C VAL A 143 -32.06 12.80 -2.29
N ASN A 144 -32.90 11.97 -2.91
CA ASN A 144 -33.78 12.38 -3.98
C ASN A 144 -34.66 13.53 -3.55
N ARG A 145 -35.34 13.41 -2.42
CA ARG A 145 -36.29 14.43 -1.92
C ARG A 145 -35.58 15.68 -1.38
N LYS A 146 -34.54 15.52 -0.57
CA LYS A 146 -33.92 16.64 0.17
C LYS A 146 -32.83 17.36 -0.59
N VAL A 147 -32.00 16.63 -1.32
CA VAL A 147 -30.85 17.18 -2.03
C VAL A 147 -31.22 17.53 -3.47
N TRP A 148 -31.76 16.57 -4.21
CA TRP A 148 -32.07 16.77 -5.63
C TRP A 148 -33.48 17.28 -5.90
N LYS A 149 -34.34 17.38 -4.86
CA LYS A 149 -35.70 17.86 -4.95
C LYS A 149 -36.52 17.17 -6.06
N ARG A 150 -36.21 15.89 -6.30
CA ARG A 150 -36.98 15.04 -7.21
C ARG A 150 -38.22 14.51 -6.47
N VAL A 151 -39.39 14.60 -7.12
CA VAL A 151 -40.66 14.06 -6.61
C VAL A 151 -40.78 12.61 -7.01
#